data_eacc3c2546ad6fee4d520d5ac9fe0ac2
#
_entry.id   eacc3c2546ad6fee4d520d5ac9fe0ac2
#
_cell.length_a   1.000
_cell.length_b   1.000
_cell.length_c   1.000
_cell.angle_alpha   90.00
_cell.angle_beta   90.00
_cell.angle_gamma   90.00
#
_symmetry.space_group_name_H-M   'P 1'
#
loop_
_entity.id
_entity.type
_entity.pdbx_description
1 polymer ?
#
loop_
_entity_poly.entity_id
_entity_poly.type
_entity_poly.pdbx_seq_one_letter_code
_entity_poly.pdbx_strand_id
1 'polypeptide(L)'
;MNNIGKIISINKDLYTVMSSNSVFPCSVRGKLKNIKLTVGDNVEFNKESLTIEKQLERKNTLIRPLISNIDKLFIVVSTHIPVFSSYLLDKFLILSEYNNIEPVIIITKLDLCSKSELCEIKKYIKYYKKIRYKVYTNKQVRKIKKEIKNNVVAVAGQTGAGKSTMLNKIDKNLNLKTGEVSTHLGRGKHTTRLV
;
A
#
# COMPACT_ATOMS: atom_id res chain seq x y z
N MET A 1 -24.63 13.20 17.67
CA MET A 1 -23.19 13.39 18.04
C MET A 1 -22.33 13.02 16.87
N ASN A 2 -21.37 13.87 16.50
CA ASN A 2 -20.44 13.56 15.41
C ASN A 2 -19.41 12.53 15.88
N ASN A 3 -19.23 11.51 15.08
CA ASN A 3 -18.26 10.45 15.34
C ASN A 3 -17.08 10.61 14.40
N ILE A 4 -15.88 10.24 14.86
CA ILE A 4 -14.69 10.19 14.02
C ILE A 4 -14.55 8.78 13.43
N GLY A 5 -14.27 8.70 12.14
CA GLY A 5 -14.01 7.46 11.43
C GLY A 5 -12.99 7.64 10.32
N LYS A 6 -12.55 6.53 9.75
CA LYS A 6 -11.61 6.48 8.63
C LYS A 6 -12.30 5.92 7.39
N ILE A 7 -12.14 6.59 6.24
CA ILE A 7 -12.62 6.05 4.96
C ILE A 7 -11.74 4.86 4.56
N ILE A 8 -12.33 3.68 4.45
CA ILE A 8 -11.64 2.44 4.08
C ILE A 8 -11.92 2.00 2.63
N SER A 9 -13.01 2.47 2.04
CA SER A 9 -13.27 2.26 0.61
C SER A 9 -14.16 3.36 0.05
N ILE A 10 -14.08 3.58 -1.26
CA ILE A 10 -14.91 4.54 -1.99
C ILE A 10 -15.44 3.83 -3.24
N ASN A 11 -16.75 3.81 -3.40
CA ASN A 11 -17.42 3.27 -4.58
C ASN A 11 -18.42 4.32 -5.12
N LYS A 12 -18.02 5.05 -6.15
CA LYS A 12 -18.74 6.22 -6.68
C LYS A 12 -19.00 7.24 -5.54
N ASP A 13 -20.25 7.46 -5.18
CA ASP A 13 -20.68 8.41 -4.13
C ASP A 13 -20.88 7.76 -2.75
N LEU A 14 -20.54 6.46 -2.61
CA LEU A 14 -20.65 5.73 -1.36
C LEU A 14 -19.27 5.57 -0.74
N TYR A 15 -19.13 6.07 0.49
CA TYR A 15 -17.92 6.05 1.29
C TYR A 15 -18.10 5.08 2.45
N THR A 16 -17.27 4.05 2.49
CA THR A 16 -17.28 3.13 3.62
C THR A 16 -16.39 3.67 4.72
N VAL A 17 -17.00 4.07 5.83
CA VAL A 17 -16.30 4.66 6.99
C VAL A 17 -16.21 3.62 8.11
N MET A 18 -15.01 3.37 8.61
CA MET A 18 -14.76 2.51 9.78
C MET A 18 -14.60 3.37 11.04
N SER A 19 -15.37 3.05 12.09
CA SER A 19 -15.29 3.69 13.41
C SER A 19 -15.56 2.66 14.50
N SER A 20 -14.69 2.56 15.50
CA SER A 20 -14.83 1.64 16.64
C SER A 20 -15.15 0.19 16.23
N ASN A 21 -14.40 -0.35 15.25
CA ASN A 21 -14.58 -1.71 14.68
C ASN A 21 -15.92 -1.95 13.95
N SER A 22 -16.72 -0.93 13.74
CA SER A 22 -17.96 -0.99 12.96
C SER A 22 -17.79 -0.24 11.64
N VAL A 23 -18.53 -0.66 10.62
CA VAL A 23 -18.45 -0.13 9.27
C VAL A 23 -19.76 0.56 8.91
N PHE A 24 -19.69 1.78 8.38
CA PHE A 24 -20.82 2.64 8.05
C PHE A 24 -20.77 3.04 6.57
N PRO A 25 -21.82 2.74 5.78
CA PRO A 25 -21.93 3.21 4.40
C PRO A 25 -22.42 4.67 4.41
N CYS A 26 -21.51 5.62 4.22
CA CYS A 26 -21.80 7.03 4.31
C CYS A 26 -21.87 7.68 2.92
N SER A 27 -22.68 8.74 2.82
CA SER A 27 -22.73 9.64 1.68
C SER A 27 -22.15 11.01 2.04
N VAL A 28 -21.92 11.84 1.02
CA VAL A 28 -21.46 13.22 1.18
C VAL A 28 -22.55 14.18 0.73
N ARG A 29 -22.82 15.24 1.51
CA ARG A 29 -23.82 16.24 1.19
C ARG A 29 -23.22 17.66 1.21
N GLY A 30 -23.88 18.59 0.51
CA GLY A 30 -23.56 20.01 0.55
C GLY A 30 -22.16 20.36 0.03
N LYS A 31 -21.48 21.25 0.72
CA LYS A 31 -20.16 21.80 0.33
C LYS A 31 -19.05 20.75 0.21
N LEU A 32 -19.18 19.62 0.90
CA LEU A 32 -18.19 18.52 0.83
C LEU A 32 -18.19 17.77 -0.50
N LYS A 33 -19.22 17.89 -1.34
CA LYS A 33 -19.21 17.33 -2.71
C LYS A 33 -18.07 17.88 -3.57
N ASN A 34 -17.59 19.07 -3.27
CA ASN A 34 -16.47 19.72 -3.99
C ASN A 34 -15.10 19.34 -3.40
N ILE A 35 -15.06 18.61 -2.29
CA ILE A 35 -13.82 18.17 -1.66
C ILE A 35 -13.50 16.76 -2.13
N LYS A 36 -12.32 16.56 -2.69
CA LYS A 36 -11.87 15.23 -3.12
C LYS A 36 -11.46 14.39 -1.91
N LEU A 37 -12.41 13.66 -1.35
CA LEU A 37 -12.14 12.66 -0.34
C LEU A 37 -11.39 11.46 -0.93
N THR A 38 -10.52 10.85 -0.14
CA THR A 38 -9.71 9.70 -0.53
C THR A 38 -9.78 8.59 0.51
N VAL A 39 -9.46 7.38 0.11
CA VAL A 39 -9.28 6.29 1.08
C VAL A 39 -8.16 6.67 2.05
N GLY A 40 -8.35 6.36 3.33
CA GLY A 40 -7.45 6.76 4.40
C GLY A 40 -7.79 8.09 5.08
N ASP A 41 -8.69 8.91 4.51
CA ASP A 41 -9.13 10.15 5.17
C ASP A 41 -9.81 9.87 6.51
N ASN A 42 -9.44 10.66 7.51
CA ASN A 42 -10.19 10.74 8.74
C ASN A 42 -11.32 11.77 8.56
N VAL A 43 -12.52 11.40 8.98
CA VAL A 43 -13.72 12.21 8.80
C VAL A 43 -14.56 12.26 10.04
N GLU A 44 -15.26 13.38 10.25
CA GLU A 44 -16.40 13.46 11.14
C GLU A 44 -17.65 13.03 10.37
N PHE A 45 -18.46 12.16 10.94
CA PHE A 45 -19.67 11.67 10.32
C PHE A 45 -20.78 11.43 11.34
N ASN A 46 -22.02 11.54 10.88
CA ASN A 46 -23.21 11.27 11.67
C ASN A 46 -23.64 9.81 11.43
N LYS A 47 -23.75 9.02 12.51
CA LYS A 47 -24.13 7.59 12.44
C LYS A 47 -25.60 7.36 12.09
N GLU A 48 -26.47 8.29 12.44
CA GLU A 48 -27.91 8.15 12.20
C GLU A 48 -28.25 8.48 10.74
N SER A 49 -27.73 9.60 10.24
CA SER A 49 -27.96 10.03 8.86
C SER A 49 -27.00 9.41 7.84
N LEU A 50 -25.98 8.68 8.30
CA LEU A 50 -24.90 8.09 7.47
C LEU A 50 -24.28 9.13 6.52
N THR A 51 -23.97 10.32 7.05
CA THR A 51 -23.48 11.43 6.27
C THR A 51 -22.11 11.89 6.79
N ILE A 52 -21.13 12.04 5.90
CA ILE A 52 -19.85 12.68 6.20
C ILE A 52 -20.09 14.18 6.27
N GLU A 53 -19.70 14.80 7.37
CA GLU A 53 -19.93 16.21 7.65
C GLU A 53 -18.66 17.05 7.52
N LYS A 54 -17.48 16.44 7.78
CA LYS A 54 -16.21 17.16 7.71
C LYS A 54 -15.06 16.19 7.40
N GLN A 55 -14.13 16.66 6.55
CA GLN A 55 -12.82 16.03 6.39
C GLN A 55 -11.87 16.59 7.45
N LEU A 56 -11.16 15.73 8.17
CA LEU A 56 -10.11 16.13 9.08
C LEU A 56 -8.78 16.33 8.34
N GLU A 57 -7.86 17.03 8.96
CA GLU A 57 -6.55 17.32 8.40
C GLU A 57 -5.79 16.03 8.09
N ARG A 58 -5.15 16.00 6.93
CA ARG A 58 -4.34 14.87 6.47
C ARG A 58 -2.93 14.97 7.01
N LYS A 59 -2.41 13.88 7.55
CA LYS A 59 -1.00 13.73 7.89
C LYS A 59 -0.12 13.74 6.62
N ASN A 60 -0.57 13.04 5.58
CA ASN A 60 0.08 12.94 4.28
C ASN A 60 -0.90 12.43 3.22
N THR A 61 -0.49 12.51 1.94
CA THR A 61 -1.29 11.99 0.82
C THR A 61 -0.37 11.50 -0.27
N LEU A 62 -0.55 10.25 -0.72
CA LEU A 62 0.05 9.75 -1.95
C LEU A 62 -0.86 10.03 -3.14
N ILE A 63 -0.27 10.33 -4.30
CA ILE A 63 -1.01 10.52 -5.54
C ILE A 63 -1.24 9.18 -6.26
N ARG A 64 -0.29 8.25 -6.15
CA ARG A 64 -0.35 6.92 -6.77
C ARG A 64 0.26 5.86 -5.87
N PRO A 65 -0.54 5.00 -5.23
CA PRO A 65 -2.01 5.03 -5.19
C PRO A 65 -2.54 6.28 -4.48
N LEU A 66 -3.74 6.75 -4.86
CA LEU A 66 -4.36 7.91 -4.20
C LEU A 66 -4.92 7.45 -2.84
N ILE A 67 -4.19 7.76 -1.78
CA ILE A 67 -4.49 7.36 -0.41
C ILE A 67 -3.89 8.36 0.57
N SER A 68 -4.56 8.60 1.69
CA SER A 68 -4.15 9.55 2.74
C SER A 68 -3.86 8.86 4.07
N ASN A 69 -3.18 9.59 4.97
CA ASN A 69 -2.91 9.17 6.34
C ASN A 69 -2.21 7.82 6.47
N ILE A 70 -1.16 7.65 5.67
CA ILE A 70 -0.33 6.43 5.63
C ILE A 70 0.83 6.57 6.62
N ASP A 71 1.12 5.51 7.37
CA ASP A 71 2.28 5.43 8.23
C ASP A 71 3.48 4.82 7.48
N LYS A 72 3.23 3.78 6.68
CA LYS A 72 4.29 3.07 5.97
C LYS A 72 3.94 2.76 4.52
N LEU A 73 4.93 2.85 3.64
CA LEU A 73 4.83 2.37 2.26
C LEU A 73 5.65 1.10 2.07
N PHE A 74 4.98 -0.02 1.82
CA PHE A 74 5.65 -1.25 1.42
C PHE A 74 5.96 -1.21 -0.07
N ILE A 75 7.24 -1.05 -0.39
CA ILE A 75 7.75 -1.00 -1.76
C ILE A 75 8.14 -2.42 -2.16
N VAL A 76 7.26 -3.08 -2.94
CA VAL A 76 7.47 -4.45 -3.39
C VAL A 76 8.22 -4.45 -4.71
N VAL A 77 9.44 -4.97 -4.70
CA VAL A 77 10.29 -5.10 -5.88
C VAL A 77 10.58 -6.57 -6.18
N SER A 78 10.46 -6.92 -7.44
CA SER A 78 10.79 -8.25 -7.95
C SER A 78 12.26 -8.29 -8.38
N THR A 79 12.88 -9.44 -8.26
CA THR A 79 14.23 -9.70 -8.78
C THR A 79 14.21 -10.27 -10.19
N HIS A 80 13.08 -10.84 -10.58
CA HIS A 80 12.88 -11.46 -11.90
C HIS A 80 11.64 -10.80 -12.53
N ILE A 81 10.96 -11.21 -13.45
CA ILE A 81 9.87 -10.57 -14.20
C ILE A 81 8.81 -9.91 -13.28
N PRO A 82 8.81 -8.53 -13.18
CA PRO A 82 9.72 -7.56 -13.77
C PRO A 82 11.12 -7.60 -13.15
N VAL A 83 12.14 -7.29 -13.95
CA VAL A 83 13.53 -7.27 -13.51
C VAL A 83 13.74 -6.20 -12.44
N PHE A 84 14.64 -6.45 -11.51
CA PHE A 84 15.00 -5.49 -10.46
C PHE A 84 15.53 -4.19 -11.08
N SER A 85 15.03 -3.07 -10.59
CA SER A 85 15.48 -1.74 -10.98
C SER A 85 15.70 -0.89 -9.74
N SER A 86 16.97 -0.60 -9.43
CA SER A 86 17.34 0.33 -8.35
C SER A 86 16.76 1.72 -8.61
N TYR A 87 16.82 2.20 -9.84
CA TYR A 87 16.25 3.48 -10.24
C TYR A 87 14.76 3.62 -9.90
N LEU A 88 13.97 2.59 -10.15
CA LEU A 88 12.55 2.62 -9.81
C LEU A 88 12.33 2.52 -8.30
N LEU A 89 13.14 1.73 -7.60
CA LEU A 89 13.11 1.63 -6.14
C LEU A 89 13.43 2.99 -5.52
N ASP A 90 14.48 3.66 -5.98
CA ASP A 90 14.88 4.97 -5.47
C ASP A 90 13.79 6.03 -5.69
N LYS A 91 13.08 5.99 -6.83
CA LYS A 91 11.89 6.85 -7.04
C LYS A 91 10.81 6.65 -5.99
N PHE A 92 10.52 5.40 -5.61
CA PHE A 92 9.55 5.13 -4.55
C PHE A 92 10.05 5.57 -3.19
N LEU A 93 11.36 5.43 -2.92
CA LEU A 93 11.96 5.91 -1.68
C LEU A 93 11.86 7.44 -1.57
N ILE A 94 12.25 8.16 -2.62
CA ILE A 94 12.12 9.63 -2.67
C ILE A 94 10.67 10.05 -2.47
N LEU A 95 9.72 9.39 -3.14
CA LEU A 95 8.30 9.68 -2.98
C LEU A 95 7.81 9.48 -1.54
N SER A 96 8.32 8.44 -0.87
CA SER A 96 7.97 8.15 0.53
C SER A 96 8.54 9.22 1.46
N GLU A 97 9.82 9.53 1.34
CA GLU A 97 10.49 10.56 2.16
C GLU A 97 9.85 11.94 1.97
N TYR A 98 9.58 12.34 0.71
CA TYR A 98 8.93 13.60 0.39
C TYR A 98 7.55 13.76 1.06
N ASN A 99 6.82 12.65 1.21
CA ASN A 99 5.49 12.64 1.85
C ASN A 99 5.55 12.28 3.35
N ASN A 100 6.72 12.21 3.97
CA ASN A 100 6.89 11.80 5.37
C ASN A 100 6.25 10.44 5.68
N ILE A 101 6.45 9.46 4.80
CA ILE A 101 5.96 8.10 4.93
C ILE A 101 7.16 7.16 5.10
N GLU A 102 7.17 6.33 6.14
CA GLU A 102 8.26 5.37 6.37
C GLU A 102 8.27 4.30 5.27
N PRO A 103 9.34 4.19 4.43
CA PRO A 103 9.43 3.16 3.40
C PRO A 103 9.93 1.85 3.99
N VAL A 104 9.35 0.74 3.52
CA VAL A 104 9.80 -0.62 3.82
C VAL A 104 9.98 -1.38 2.51
N ILE A 105 11.19 -1.78 2.20
CA ILE A 105 11.52 -2.49 0.96
C ILE A 105 11.25 -3.99 1.14
N ILE A 106 10.48 -4.57 0.22
CA ILE A 106 10.18 -6.01 0.22
C ILE A 106 10.60 -6.62 -1.11
N ILE A 107 11.61 -7.48 -1.05
CA ILE A 107 12.16 -8.15 -2.23
C ILE A 107 11.50 -9.50 -2.43
N THR A 108 11.01 -9.74 -3.64
CA THR A 108 10.28 -10.95 -4.03
C THR A 108 11.01 -11.73 -5.11
N LYS A 109 10.59 -12.97 -5.35
CA LYS A 109 11.08 -13.86 -6.42
C LYS A 109 12.57 -14.18 -6.38
N LEU A 110 13.19 -14.12 -5.20
CA LEU A 110 14.60 -14.53 -5.01
C LEU A 110 14.86 -15.99 -5.35
N ASP A 111 13.82 -16.79 -5.35
CA ASP A 111 13.83 -18.22 -5.74
C ASP A 111 14.03 -18.44 -7.23
N LEU A 112 13.81 -17.44 -8.05
CA LEU A 112 13.98 -17.49 -9.51
C LEU A 112 15.36 -17.00 -9.96
N CYS A 113 16.17 -16.46 -9.05
CA CYS A 113 17.49 -15.93 -9.38
C CYS A 113 18.54 -17.02 -9.51
N SER A 114 19.43 -16.86 -10.48
CA SER A 114 20.71 -17.58 -10.55
C SER A 114 21.63 -17.19 -9.38
N LYS A 115 22.72 -17.94 -9.18
CA LYS A 115 23.71 -17.62 -8.13
C LYS A 115 24.35 -16.24 -8.32
N SER A 116 24.63 -15.84 -9.56
CA SER A 116 25.22 -14.53 -9.89
C SER A 116 24.24 -13.39 -9.60
N GLU A 117 22.98 -13.50 -10.04
CA GLU A 117 21.93 -12.52 -9.77
C GLU A 117 21.67 -12.36 -8.27
N LEU A 118 21.63 -13.48 -7.52
CA LEU A 118 21.51 -13.43 -6.06
C LEU A 118 22.66 -12.69 -5.40
N CYS A 119 23.89 -12.81 -5.92
CA CYS A 119 25.05 -12.08 -5.41
C CYS A 119 24.87 -10.58 -5.61
N GLU A 120 24.42 -10.16 -6.79
CA GLU A 120 24.15 -8.74 -7.08
C GLU A 120 23.02 -8.18 -6.22
N ILE A 121 21.90 -8.88 -6.14
CA ILE A 121 20.77 -8.45 -5.30
C ILE A 121 21.17 -8.32 -3.83
N LYS A 122 22.03 -9.22 -3.32
CA LYS A 122 22.57 -9.11 -1.94
C LYS A 122 23.38 -7.83 -1.73
N LYS A 123 24.12 -7.34 -2.76
CA LYS A 123 24.83 -6.05 -2.67
C LYS A 123 23.83 -4.89 -2.49
N TYR A 124 22.74 -4.85 -3.27
CA TYR A 124 21.68 -3.85 -3.10
C TYR A 124 21.01 -3.95 -1.74
N ILE A 125 20.67 -5.16 -1.27
CA ILE A 125 20.10 -5.35 0.08
C ILE A 125 21.03 -4.77 1.15
N LYS A 126 22.34 -5.07 1.05
CA LYS A 126 23.35 -4.54 1.99
C LYS A 126 23.43 -3.02 1.93
N TYR A 127 23.42 -2.44 0.72
CA TYR A 127 23.45 -1.01 0.49
C TYR A 127 22.27 -0.30 1.15
N TYR A 128 21.02 -0.70 0.83
CA TYR A 128 19.85 -0.05 1.40
C TYR A 128 19.75 -0.21 2.93
N LYS A 129 20.18 -1.34 3.47
CA LYS A 129 20.30 -1.51 4.93
C LYS A 129 21.35 -0.60 5.55
N LYS A 130 22.50 -0.39 4.89
CA LYS A 130 23.56 0.51 5.33
C LYS A 130 23.07 1.95 5.44
N ILE A 131 22.24 2.39 4.52
CA ILE A 131 21.59 3.71 4.55
C ILE A 131 20.27 3.71 5.34
N ARG A 132 20.09 2.73 6.25
CA ARG A 132 19.05 2.63 7.26
C ARG A 132 17.64 2.29 6.78
N TYR A 133 17.44 1.89 5.54
CA TYR A 133 16.14 1.37 5.12
C TYR A 133 15.88 -0.04 5.66
N LYS A 134 14.62 -0.31 6.02
CA LYS A 134 14.17 -1.65 6.35
C LYS A 134 14.01 -2.46 5.08
N VAL A 135 14.76 -3.55 4.96
CA VAL A 135 14.73 -4.44 3.79
C VAL A 135 14.40 -5.85 4.23
N TYR A 136 13.31 -6.37 3.73
CA TYR A 136 12.84 -7.74 3.95
C TYR A 136 12.73 -8.50 2.64
N THR A 137 12.70 -9.82 2.74
CA THR A 137 12.31 -10.71 1.64
C THR A 137 10.88 -11.21 1.88
N ASN A 138 10.18 -11.62 0.83
CA ASN A 138 8.84 -12.19 0.94
C ASN A 138 8.75 -13.49 1.76
N LYS A 139 9.90 -14.07 2.16
CA LYS A 139 9.96 -15.22 3.10
C LYS A 139 9.89 -14.76 4.58
N GLN A 140 10.19 -13.51 4.87
CA GLN A 140 10.24 -12.97 6.24
C GLN A 140 8.88 -12.44 6.73
N VAL A 141 7.81 -13.21 6.49
CA VAL A 141 6.41 -12.83 6.77
C VAL A 141 6.21 -12.35 8.21
N ARG A 142 6.83 -13.02 9.20
CA ARG A 142 6.72 -12.61 10.62
C ARG A 142 7.24 -11.19 10.88
N LYS A 143 8.35 -10.80 10.21
CA LYS A 143 8.92 -9.46 10.34
C LYS A 143 8.04 -8.43 9.65
N ILE A 144 7.53 -8.75 8.45
CA ILE A 144 6.61 -7.89 7.70
C ILE A 144 5.30 -7.66 8.50
N LYS A 145 4.75 -8.70 9.14
CA LYS A 145 3.56 -8.56 10.01
C LYS A 145 3.80 -7.60 11.19
N LYS A 146 5.01 -7.59 11.76
CA LYS A 146 5.34 -6.62 12.83
C LYS A 146 5.32 -5.18 12.33
N GLU A 147 5.72 -4.93 11.08
CA GLU A 147 5.66 -3.58 10.49
C GLU A 147 4.24 -3.09 10.23
N ILE A 148 3.27 -4.01 10.06
CA ILE A 148 1.85 -3.67 9.87
C ILE A 148 1.16 -3.33 11.19
N LYS A 149 1.59 -3.96 12.30
CA LYS A 149 0.91 -3.80 13.58
C LYS A 149 0.83 -2.32 14.00
N ASN A 150 -0.39 -1.84 14.24
CA ASN A 150 -0.71 -0.45 14.61
C ASN A 150 -0.31 0.61 13.56
N ASN A 151 -0.14 0.22 12.29
CA ASN A 151 0.19 1.14 11.21
C ASN A 151 -0.81 1.01 10.06
N VAL A 152 -1.11 2.13 9.42
CA VAL A 152 -1.78 2.17 8.12
C VAL A 152 -0.71 1.98 7.05
N VAL A 153 -0.81 0.90 6.29
CA VAL A 153 0.21 0.51 5.31
C VAL A 153 -0.36 0.56 3.90
N ALA A 154 0.30 1.30 3.03
CA ALA A 154 0.07 1.22 1.59
C ALA A 154 1.10 0.30 0.93
N VAL A 155 0.73 -0.32 -0.19
CA VAL A 155 1.61 -1.22 -0.95
C VAL A 155 1.80 -0.69 -2.36
N ALA A 156 3.04 -0.41 -2.74
CA ALA A 156 3.44 0.05 -4.06
C ALA A 156 4.42 -0.94 -4.72
N GLY A 157 4.59 -0.82 -6.02
CA GLY A 157 5.50 -1.64 -6.81
C GLY A 157 4.93 -1.95 -8.19
N GLN A 158 5.79 -2.42 -9.08
CA GLN A 158 5.40 -2.75 -10.46
C GLN A 158 4.32 -3.84 -10.52
N THR A 159 3.55 -3.83 -11.61
CA THR A 159 2.64 -4.93 -11.92
C THR A 159 3.46 -6.21 -12.07
N GLY A 160 3.00 -7.32 -11.47
CA GLY A 160 3.75 -8.57 -11.46
C GLY A 160 4.86 -8.68 -10.42
N ALA A 161 5.15 -7.65 -9.61
CA ALA A 161 6.15 -7.72 -8.55
C ALA A 161 5.78 -8.64 -7.37
N GLY A 162 4.58 -9.23 -7.36
CA GLY A 162 4.15 -10.16 -6.31
C GLY A 162 3.45 -9.53 -5.11
N LYS A 163 2.88 -8.33 -5.27
CA LYS A 163 2.14 -7.62 -4.20
C LYS A 163 0.99 -8.47 -3.62
N SER A 164 0.06 -8.91 -4.47
CA SER A 164 -1.08 -9.73 -4.05
C SER A 164 -0.64 -11.06 -3.41
N THR A 165 0.37 -11.71 -3.98
CA THR A 165 0.94 -12.95 -3.42
C THR A 165 1.52 -12.72 -2.03
N MET A 166 2.23 -11.60 -1.83
CA MET A 166 2.78 -11.23 -0.53
C MET A 166 1.67 -10.96 0.48
N LEU A 167 0.67 -10.18 0.10
CA LEU A 167 -0.47 -9.85 0.96
C LEU A 167 -1.26 -11.10 1.38
N ASN A 168 -1.52 -12.03 0.46
CA ASN A 168 -2.16 -13.31 0.78
C ASN A 168 -1.32 -14.20 1.72
N LYS A 169 0.02 -14.08 1.69
CA LYS A 169 0.89 -14.74 2.68
C LYS A 169 0.82 -14.09 4.06
N ILE A 170 0.59 -12.77 4.11
CA ILE A 170 0.44 -12.03 5.35
C ILE A 170 -0.91 -12.35 5.99
N ASP A 171 -1.98 -12.29 5.20
CA ASP A 171 -3.32 -12.64 5.64
C ASP A 171 -4.00 -13.50 4.57
N LYS A 172 -4.30 -14.76 4.92
CA LYS A 172 -4.96 -15.72 4.02
C LYS A 172 -6.41 -15.35 3.74
N ASN A 173 -7.05 -14.58 4.62
CA ASN A 173 -8.46 -14.20 4.46
C ASN A 173 -8.64 -13.12 3.37
N LEU A 174 -7.58 -12.41 2.99
CA LEU A 174 -7.67 -11.39 1.93
C LEU A 174 -8.06 -11.97 0.58
N ASN A 175 -7.66 -13.21 0.30
CA ASN A 175 -7.99 -13.96 -0.93
C ASN A 175 -7.89 -13.11 -2.22
N LEU A 176 -6.86 -12.28 -2.31
CA LEU A 176 -6.63 -11.39 -3.44
C LEU A 176 -6.31 -12.19 -4.69
N LYS A 177 -6.93 -11.84 -5.81
CA LYS A 177 -6.62 -12.46 -7.11
C LYS A 177 -5.15 -12.21 -7.45
N THR A 178 -4.42 -13.29 -7.73
CA THR A 178 -3.06 -13.24 -8.27
C THR A 178 -3.14 -13.50 -9.77
N GLY A 179 -2.48 -12.67 -10.58
CA GLY A 179 -2.44 -12.83 -12.04
C GLY A 179 -1.07 -13.29 -12.51
N GLU A 180 -1.03 -14.04 -13.60
CA GLU A 180 0.20 -14.37 -14.28
C GLU A 180 0.83 -13.13 -14.92
N VAL A 181 2.15 -13.09 -14.97
CA VAL A 181 2.91 -12.02 -15.59
C VAL A 181 3.06 -12.34 -17.08
N SER A 182 2.64 -11.41 -17.93
CA SER A 182 2.89 -11.54 -19.38
C SER A 182 4.41 -11.56 -19.64
N THR A 183 4.90 -12.61 -20.28
CA THR A 183 6.31 -12.76 -20.65
C THR A 183 6.76 -11.72 -21.68
N HIS A 184 5.85 -11.27 -22.55
CA HIS A 184 6.16 -10.31 -23.63
C HIS A 184 6.32 -8.86 -23.13
N LEU A 185 5.55 -8.44 -22.13
CA LEU A 185 5.54 -7.05 -21.66
C LEU A 185 6.10 -6.87 -20.25
N GLY A 186 6.43 -7.95 -19.55
CA GLY A 186 6.83 -7.90 -18.15
C GLY A 186 5.74 -7.32 -17.21
N ARG A 187 4.51 -7.20 -17.71
CA ARG A 187 3.38 -6.62 -16.99
C ARG A 187 2.29 -7.68 -16.81
N GLY A 188 1.89 -7.91 -15.58
CA GLY A 188 0.72 -8.73 -15.26
C GLY A 188 -0.57 -7.92 -15.39
N LYS A 189 -1.71 -8.62 -15.46
CA LYS A 189 -3.01 -7.96 -15.33
C LYS A 189 -3.11 -7.26 -13.99
N HIS A 190 -3.67 -6.06 -13.96
CA HIS A 190 -4.04 -5.39 -12.72
C HIS A 190 -5.17 -6.19 -12.07
N THR A 191 -4.84 -6.93 -11.03
CA THR A 191 -5.78 -7.81 -10.34
C THR A 191 -6.27 -7.23 -9.00
N THR A 192 -5.64 -6.15 -8.55
CA THR A 192 -5.94 -5.57 -7.24
C THR A 192 -6.03 -4.05 -7.35
N ARG A 193 -7.23 -3.51 -7.15
CA ARG A 193 -7.51 -2.08 -6.98
C ARG A 193 -7.95 -1.76 -5.53
N LEU A 194 -7.69 -2.68 -4.60
CA LEU A 194 -8.02 -2.48 -3.20
C LEU A 194 -6.84 -1.78 -2.51
N VAL A 195 -7.16 -0.72 -1.84
CA VAL A 195 -6.30 0.03 -0.95
C VAL A 195 -6.73 -0.25 0.47
#